data_b7291e357ac576a7d4454152cfe015c1
#
_entry.id   b7291e357ac576a7d4454152cfe015c1
#
_cell.length_a   1.000
_cell.length_b   1.000
_cell.length_c   1.000
_cell.angle_alpha   90.00
_cell.angle_beta   90.00
_cell.angle_gamma   90.00
#
_symmetry.space_group_name_H-M   'P 1'
#
loop_
_entity.id
_entity.type
_entity.pdbx_description
1 polymer ?
#
loop_
_entity_poly.entity_id
_entity_poly.type
_entity_poly.pdbx_seq_one_letter_code
_entity_poly.pdbx_strand_id
1 'polypeptide(L)'
;MPFNQDSASSIRNFKVVGSRPVRPDGVDKVTGRAKYGADLSAPGMLIGRVLRSPHAHARIKNIDTSKALAAPGVKAVATAADFGSVRRSLRDVLENCLAQDKALYEGHAVAGIAAVDVEAADAALTLIEVDYEILPHVTDVEAAMAEDAPLLRPDMITSGIHPAPTKPSNIANYLELGHGDVAKGFEAADIVVERSFKTEATHQGYIEPHACLASFAQDGSADLWCCTQGHFVVRDTCAQLCGMEVSSLRVTASEIGGGFGGKTTVFIEPVALMLSKKSGRPVKIVMDRADVFKATGPTSSTAMKVRIGVTKDGRITAGAAELCYQGGAFPGAPVEFGAMSAFACYQLENLHVSGYDVIVNRPRQAAYRAPGAPMSTFAVESVVDEIADKLGMDRIDFRLKNASRSGSQSAYGPKFGTIGLVETLEAAKAHSHYSAPLEPGQGRGVACGFWFNFGGQTSVSLNIQMDGTIGLSLGTPDIGGSRASMCLMAAEELGIPYDRVRAIIADTASLGYNDTSEGSRVTFSAGM
;
A
#
# COMPACT_ATOMS: atom_id res chain seq x y z
N MET A 1 -13.30 -25.88 2.06
CA MET A 1 -13.02 -27.08 1.25
C MET A 1 -11.55 -27.08 0.91
N PRO A 2 -10.81 -28.20 1.05
CA PRO A 2 -9.43 -28.22 0.61
C PRO A 2 -9.40 -28.07 -0.91
N PHE A 3 -8.58 -27.15 -1.38
CA PHE A 3 -8.30 -26.93 -2.80
C PHE A 3 -7.73 -28.23 -3.39
N ASN A 4 -8.42 -28.87 -4.33
CA ASN A 4 -7.90 -30.03 -5.01
C ASN A 4 -6.83 -29.56 -6.01
N GLN A 5 -5.55 -29.75 -5.68
CA GLN A 5 -4.40 -29.35 -6.51
C GLN A 5 -4.35 -30.08 -7.87
N ASP A 6 -5.08 -31.18 -8.03
CA ASP A 6 -5.12 -31.96 -9.27
C ASP A 6 -5.96 -31.30 -10.38
N SER A 7 -6.70 -30.22 -10.09
CA SER A 7 -7.51 -29.51 -11.09
C SER A 7 -6.72 -28.49 -11.93
N ALA A 8 -5.46 -28.21 -11.62
CA ALA A 8 -4.64 -27.22 -12.33
C ALA A 8 -4.11 -27.70 -13.69
N SER A 9 -4.28 -28.99 -14.04
CA SER A 9 -3.73 -29.54 -15.28
C SER A 9 -4.72 -29.68 -16.46
N SER A 10 -6.00 -29.36 -16.25
CA SER A 10 -6.93 -29.27 -17.38
C SER A 10 -6.87 -27.86 -17.98
N ILE A 11 -6.19 -27.69 -19.10
CA ILE A 11 -6.33 -26.51 -19.96
C ILE A 11 -7.82 -26.48 -20.35
N ARG A 12 -8.64 -25.71 -19.60
CA ARG A 12 -10.02 -25.44 -20.01
C ARG A 12 -9.96 -24.65 -21.29
N ASN A 13 -10.61 -25.12 -22.35
CA ASN A 13 -10.83 -24.34 -23.56
C ASN A 13 -11.90 -23.29 -23.25
N PHE A 14 -11.48 -22.12 -22.75
CA PHE A 14 -12.35 -21.00 -22.50
C PHE A 14 -12.94 -20.47 -23.81
N LYS A 15 -14.22 -20.08 -23.77
CA LYS A 15 -14.93 -19.47 -24.90
C LYS A 15 -14.99 -17.95 -24.80
N VAL A 16 -15.07 -17.42 -23.57
CA VAL A 16 -15.23 -16.00 -23.26
C VAL A 16 -13.97 -15.44 -22.58
N VAL A 17 -13.45 -16.12 -21.56
CA VAL A 17 -12.19 -15.76 -20.90
C VAL A 17 -11.04 -15.86 -21.90
N GLY A 18 -10.19 -14.81 -21.93
CA GLY A 18 -9.13 -14.66 -22.92
C GLY A 18 -9.53 -13.84 -24.16
N SER A 19 -10.82 -13.56 -24.36
CA SER A 19 -11.27 -12.61 -25.38
C SER A 19 -10.94 -11.16 -24.97
N ARG A 20 -11.10 -10.23 -25.92
CA ARG A 20 -10.81 -8.79 -25.70
C ARG A 20 -12.06 -7.92 -25.91
N PRO A 21 -13.08 -8.02 -25.07
CA PRO A 21 -14.27 -7.19 -25.19
C PRO A 21 -13.99 -5.74 -24.81
N VAL A 22 -14.87 -4.84 -25.21
CA VAL A 22 -14.86 -3.46 -24.73
C VAL A 22 -15.15 -3.47 -23.21
N ARG A 23 -14.36 -2.74 -22.46
CA ARG A 23 -14.55 -2.61 -21.01
C ARG A 23 -15.92 -1.97 -20.71
N PRO A 24 -16.66 -2.45 -19.68
CA PRO A 24 -17.99 -1.92 -19.34
C PRO A 24 -17.92 -0.47 -18.83
N ASP A 25 -16.79 -0.05 -18.25
CA ASP A 25 -16.52 1.29 -17.75
C ASP A 25 -15.77 2.20 -18.75
N GLY A 26 -15.36 1.66 -19.90
CA GLY A 26 -14.45 2.35 -20.82
C GLY A 26 -15.07 3.60 -21.44
N VAL A 27 -16.34 3.53 -21.88
CA VAL A 27 -17.04 4.65 -22.52
C VAL A 27 -17.20 5.81 -21.54
N ASP A 28 -17.59 5.55 -20.30
CA ASP A 28 -17.77 6.60 -19.29
C ASP A 28 -16.46 7.30 -18.96
N LYS A 29 -15.36 6.56 -18.91
CA LYS A 29 -14.02 7.14 -18.65
C LYS A 29 -13.53 8.03 -19.78
N VAL A 30 -13.68 7.62 -21.05
CA VAL A 30 -13.18 8.41 -22.19
C VAL A 30 -14.11 9.55 -22.60
N THR A 31 -15.36 9.56 -22.14
CA THR A 31 -16.33 10.63 -22.40
C THR A 31 -16.51 11.60 -21.23
N GLY A 32 -15.81 11.40 -20.11
CA GLY A 32 -15.93 12.24 -18.91
C GLY A 32 -17.21 12.02 -18.09
N ARG A 33 -17.96 10.95 -18.35
CA ARG A 33 -19.15 10.59 -17.54
C ARG A 33 -18.79 9.87 -16.25
N ALA A 34 -17.64 9.22 -16.20
CA ALA A 34 -17.12 8.57 -14.99
C ALA A 34 -16.95 9.60 -13.85
N LYS A 35 -17.40 9.27 -12.66
CA LYS A 35 -17.34 10.15 -11.49
C LYS A 35 -16.21 9.73 -10.56
N TYR A 36 -15.13 10.53 -10.57
CA TYR A 36 -14.01 10.42 -9.64
C TYR A 36 -14.30 11.19 -8.34
N GLY A 37 -13.48 11.00 -7.33
CA GLY A 37 -13.73 11.61 -6.02
C GLY A 37 -13.90 13.14 -6.05
N ALA A 38 -13.14 13.86 -6.87
CA ALA A 38 -13.24 15.31 -7.01
C ALA A 38 -14.52 15.77 -7.76
N ASP A 39 -15.12 14.91 -8.61
CA ASP A 39 -16.31 15.21 -9.40
C ASP A 39 -17.61 15.09 -8.60
N LEU A 40 -17.54 14.53 -7.40
CA LEU A 40 -18.69 14.32 -6.53
C LEU A 40 -19.25 15.66 -6.04
N SER A 41 -20.57 15.73 -5.94
CA SER A 41 -21.27 16.93 -5.44
C SER A 41 -22.57 16.57 -4.73
N ALA A 42 -22.98 17.39 -3.78
CA ALA A 42 -24.25 17.28 -3.08
C ALA A 42 -24.88 18.68 -2.90
N PRO A 43 -26.21 18.79 -2.86
CA PRO A 43 -26.87 20.06 -2.59
C PRO A 43 -26.39 20.68 -1.28
N GLY A 44 -26.02 21.97 -1.34
CA GLY A 44 -25.59 22.70 -0.16
C GLY A 44 -24.24 22.28 0.42
N MET A 45 -23.43 21.50 -0.29
CA MET A 45 -22.13 21.06 0.20
C MET A 45 -21.20 22.25 0.50
N LEU A 46 -20.31 22.02 1.45
CA LEU A 46 -19.20 22.89 1.82
C LEU A 46 -17.89 22.38 1.19
N ILE A 47 -16.96 23.27 1.00
CA ILE A 47 -15.59 22.95 0.61
C ILE A 47 -14.73 22.81 1.87
N GLY A 48 -14.11 21.67 2.01
CA GLY A 48 -13.16 21.39 3.08
C GLY A 48 -11.72 21.62 2.65
N ARG A 49 -10.91 22.16 3.56
CA ARG A 49 -9.46 22.32 3.44
C ARG A 49 -8.77 21.85 4.71
N VAL A 50 -7.50 21.52 4.60
CA VAL A 50 -6.70 21.02 5.73
C VAL A 50 -5.46 21.88 5.90
N LEU A 51 -5.30 22.44 7.11
CA LEU A 51 -4.07 23.12 7.52
C LEU A 51 -3.00 22.06 7.81
N ARG A 52 -1.81 22.27 7.26
CA ARG A 52 -0.67 21.37 7.42
C ARG A 52 0.51 22.02 8.08
N SER A 53 1.24 21.26 8.91
CA SER A 53 2.46 21.74 9.56
C SER A 53 3.55 22.03 8.52
N PRO A 54 4.22 23.20 8.62
CA PRO A 54 5.40 23.50 7.82
C PRO A 54 6.70 22.90 8.41
N HIS A 55 6.62 22.23 9.57
CA HIS A 55 7.77 21.74 10.31
C HIS A 55 7.90 20.22 10.21
N ALA A 56 9.14 19.76 10.08
CA ALA A 56 9.46 18.33 10.06
C ALA A 56 9.21 17.66 11.42
N HIS A 57 9.37 18.39 12.53
CA HIS A 57 9.06 17.92 13.88
C HIS A 57 8.82 19.13 14.78
N ALA A 58 7.66 19.22 15.39
CA ALA A 58 7.33 20.29 16.31
C ALA A 58 6.30 19.84 17.33
N ARG A 59 6.42 20.33 18.57
CA ARG A 59 5.35 20.25 19.56
C ARG A 59 4.29 21.30 19.25
N ILE A 60 3.04 20.93 19.31
CA ILE A 60 1.90 21.83 19.18
C ILE A 60 1.51 22.27 20.59
N LYS A 61 1.79 23.54 20.96
CA LYS A 61 1.43 24.09 22.25
C LYS A 61 -0.01 24.57 22.31
N ASN A 62 -0.48 25.14 21.20
CA ASN A 62 -1.84 25.64 21.05
C ASN A 62 -2.26 25.72 19.59
N ILE A 63 -3.55 25.54 19.34
CA ILE A 63 -4.20 25.78 18.05
C ILE A 63 -5.37 26.73 18.32
N ASP A 64 -5.26 27.98 17.90
CA ASP A 64 -6.34 28.97 17.98
C ASP A 64 -7.10 29.02 16.65
N THR A 65 -8.32 28.53 16.66
CA THR A 65 -9.22 28.51 15.49
C THR A 65 -10.29 29.59 15.53
N SER A 66 -10.29 30.46 16.56
CA SER A 66 -11.37 31.42 16.83
C SER A 66 -11.59 32.42 15.67
N LYS A 67 -10.50 32.98 15.13
CA LYS A 67 -10.55 33.92 14.00
C LYS A 67 -11.05 33.24 12.73
N ALA A 68 -10.57 32.00 12.47
CA ALA A 68 -11.00 31.24 11.32
C ALA A 68 -12.50 30.87 11.40
N LEU A 69 -12.96 30.45 12.57
CA LEU A 69 -14.38 30.10 12.78
C LEU A 69 -15.31 31.32 12.63
N ALA A 70 -14.84 32.53 13.00
CA ALA A 70 -15.56 33.79 12.85
C ALA A 70 -15.52 34.37 11.42
N ALA A 71 -14.67 33.84 10.54
CA ALA A 71 -14.49 34.36 9.19
C ALA A 71 -15.75 34.16 8.32
N PRO A 72 -16.06 35.12 7.42
CA PRO A 72 -17.22 34.99 6.54
C PRO A 72 -17.18 33.69 5.71
N GLY A 73 -18.30 33.01 5.63
CA GLY A 73 -18.43 31.79 4.84
C GLY A 73 -17.99 30.51 5.55
N VAL A 74 -17.23 30.57 6.61
CA VAL A 74 -16.82 29.40 7.41
C VAL A 74 -17.99 28.84 8.21
N LYS A 75 -18.13 27.51 8.24
CA LYS A 75 -19.22 26.80 8.91
C LYS A 75 -18.74 25.83 9.98
N ALA A 76 -17.53 25.30 9.86
CA ALA A 76 -16.93 24.42 10.86
C ALA A 76 -15.40 24.44 10.78
N VAL A 77 -14.78 24.19 11.94
CA VAL A 77 -13.36 23.86 12.07
C VAL A 77 -13.26 22.61 12.91
N ALA A 78 -12.34 21.70 12.57
CA ALA A 78 -12.08 20.46 13.29
C ALA A 78 -10.57 20.33 13.57
N THR A 79 -10.26 19.86 14.77
CA THR A 79 -8.91 19.52 15.24
C THR A 79 -8.93 18.12 15.85
N ALA A 80 -7.79 17.59 16.25
CA ALA A 80 -7.72 16.30 16.93
C ALA A 80 -8.58 16.25 18.22
N ALA A 81 -8.80 17.38 18.88
CA ALA A 81 -9.64 17.48 20.09
C ALA A 81 -11.12 17.18 19.85
N ASP A 82 -11.61 17.26 18.60
CA ASP A 82 -12.98 16.94 18.26
C ASP A 82 -13.24 15.42 18.18
N PHE A 83 -12.17 14.62 18.16
CA PHE A 83 -12.25 13.16 18.15
C PHE A 83 -12.15 12.64 19.59
N GLY A 84 -12.99 11.67 19.92
CA GLY A 84 -12.96 11.02 21.22
C GLY A 84 -11.76 10.11 21.42
N SER A 85 -11.72 9.42 22.57
CA SER A 85 -10.73 8.38 22.81
C SER A 85 -10.96 7.20 21.87
N VAL A 86 -9.91 6.80 21.15
CA VAL A 86 -9.92 5.65 20.24
C VAL A 86 -9.16 4.48 20.85
N ARG A 87 -9.49 3.25 20.43
CA ARG A 87 -8.74 2.06 20.83
C ARG A 87 -7.27 2.16 20.39
N ARG A 88 -6.38 1.53 21.16
CA ARG A 88 -4.92 1.59 20.96
C ARG A 88 -4.48 1.37 19.50
N SER A 89 -5.09 0.39 18.80
CA SER A 89 -4.75 0.04 17.42
C SER A 89 -5.08 1.14 16.39
N LEU A 90 -5.90 2.13 16.73
CA LEU A 90 -6.30 3.22 15.85
C LEU A 90 -5.66 4.56 16.21
N ARG A 91 -4.87 4.63 17.30
CA ARG A 91 -4.23 5.89 17.73
C ARG A 91 -3.32 6.45 16.66
N ASP A 92 -2.44 5.63 16.11
CA ASP A 92 -1.51 6.05 15.04
C ASP A 92 -2.25 6.43 13.75
N VAL A 93 -3.42 5.83 13.48
CA VAL A 93 -4.26 6.20 12.33
C VAL A 93 -4.89 7.57 12.53
N LEU A 94 -5.47 7.81 13.72
CA LEU A 94 -6.05 9.13 14.05
C LEU A 94 -4.98 10.22 14.06
N GLU A 95 -3.84 9.97 14.72
CA GLU A 95 -2.73 10.91 14.78
C GLU A 95 -2.20 11.25 13.38
N ASN A 96 -2.12 10.27 12.46
CA ASN A 96 -1.74 10.54 11.08
C ASN A 96 -2.79 11.37 10.30
N CYS A 97 -4.08 11.24 10.64
CA CYS A 97 -5.15 12.05 10.03
C CYS A 97 -5.18 13.48 10.56
N LEU A 98 -4.88 13.68 11.87
CA LEU A 98 -4.78 14.98 12.54
C LEU A 98 -3.79 14.89 13.70
N ALA A 99 -2.74 15.72 13.65
CA ALA A 99 -1.73 15.83 14.67
C ALA A 99 -2.37 16.20 16.03
N GLN A 100 -1.98 15.46 17.09
CA GLN A 100 -2.45 15.71 18.45
C GLN A 100 -1.48 16.67 19.17
N ASP A 101 -0.44 16.13 19.79
CA ASP A 101 0.52 16.89 20.58
C ASP A 101 1.74 17.35 19.77
N LYS A 102 1.99 16.69 18.62
CA LYS A 102 3.16 16.95 17.78
C LYS A 102 2.83 16.86 16.30
N ALA A 103 3.39 17.77 15.52
CA ALA A 103 3.58 17.56 14.10
C ALA A 103 4.83 16.69 13.92
N LEU A 104 4.69 15.52 13.31
CA LEU A 104 5.74 14.50 13.21
C LEU A 104 6.47 14.53 11.86
N TYR A 105 5.95 15.27 10.88
CA TYR A 105 6.56 15.45 9.56
C TYR A 105 6.02 16.74 8.90
N GLU A 106 6.76 17.29 7.94
CA GLU A 106 6.28 18.40 7.10
C GLU A 106 5.09 17.94 6.27
N GLY A 107 3.97 18.65 6.37
CA GLY A 107 2.71 18.27 5.72
C GLY A 107 1.73 17.53 6.63
N HIS A 108 2.11 17.23 7.89
CA HIS A 108 1.19 16.61 8.86
C HIS A 108 -0.03 17.51 9.07
N ALA A 109 -1.23 16.95 8.91
CA ALA A 109 -2.48 17.70 9.08
C ALA A 109 -2.65 18.14 10.54
N VAL A 110 -3.07 19.39 10.78
CA VAL A 110 -3.23 20.00 12.11
C VAL A 110 -4.67 20.37 12.39
N ALA A 111 -5.36 20.92 11.40
CA ALA A 111 -6.76 21.31 11.51
C ALA A 111 -7.46 21.16 10.14
N GLY A 112 -8.75 20.92 10.18
CA GLY A 112 -9.63 20.96 9.00
C GLY A 112 -10.61 22.12 9.11
N ILE A 113 -11.01 22.68 7.98
CA ILE A 113 -11.99 23.77 7.89
C ILE A 113 -13.02 23.42 6.80
N ALA A 114 -14.29 23.88 7.00
CA ALA A 114 -15.34 23.78 6.00
C ALA A 114 -15.97 25.15 5.77
N ALA A 115 -16.01 25.61 4.53
CA ALA A 115 -16.55 26.90 4.14
C ALA A 115 -17.45 26.79 2.91
N VAL A 116 -18.17 27.85 2.57
CA VAL A 116 -19.17 27.89 1.50
C VAL A 116 -18.58 27.77 0.10
N ASP A 117 -17.34 28.17 -0.08
CA ASP A 117 -16.58 28.11 -1.32
C ASP A 117 -15.07 27.94 -1.04
N VAL A 118 -14.29 27.84 -2.12
CA VAL A 118 -12.83 27.62 -2.06
C VAL A 118 -12.13 28.85 -1.49
N GLU A 119 -12.53 30.05 -1.91
CA GLU A 119 -11.92 31.31 -1.52
C GLU A 119 -12.07 31.55 -0.01
N ALA A 120 -13.26 31.33 0.53
CA ALA A 120 -13.51 31.42 1.97
C ALA A 120 -12.72 30.37 2.77
N ALA A 121 -12.60 29.14 2.25
CA ALA A 121 -11.85 28.08 2.90
C ALA A 121 -10.34 28.40 2.93
N ASP A 122 -9.76 28.82 1.80
CA ASP A 122 -8.35 29.11 1.67
C ASP A 122 -7.97 30.37 2.50
N ALA A 123 -8.80 31.42 2.48
CA ALA A 123 -8.59 32.60 3.32
C ALA A 123 -8.64 32.26 4.82
N ALA A 124 -9.59 31.44 5.24
CA ALA A 124 -9.76 31.07 6.62
C ALA A 124 -8.64 30.15 7.15
N LEU A 125 -8.01 29.33 6.31
CA LEU A 125 -6.84 28.54 6.73
C LEU A 125 -5.71 29.44 7.26
N THR A 126 -5.51 30.63 6.67
CA THR A 126 -4.47 31.56 7.08
C THR A 126 -4.76 32.25 8.43
N LEU A 127 -5.99 32.12 8.94
CA LEU A 127 -6.42 32.69 10.23
C LEU A 127 -6.32 31.70 11.39
N ILE A 128 -5.97 30.43 11.12
CA ILE A 128 -5.70 29.46 12.18
C ILE A 128 -4.26 29.72 12.69
N GLU A 129 -4.16 30.08 13.96
CA GLU A 129 -2.86 30.35 14.60
C GLU A 129 -2.41 29.10 15.36
N VAL A 130 -1.20 28.60 15.05
CA VAL A 130 -0.63 27.44 15.73
C VAL A 130 0.68 27.83 16.39
N ASP A 131 0.77 27.65 17.71
CA ASP A 131 2.00 27.86 18.49
C ASP A 131 2.85 26.58 18.46
N TYR A 132 3.95 26.62 17.70
CA TYR A 132 4.87 25.51 17.55
C TYR A 132 6.15 25.71 18.35
N GLU A 133 6.61 24.66 19.03
CA GLU A 133 7.96 24.51 19.52
C GLU A 133 8.70 23.53 18.59
N ILE A 134 9.67 24.04 17.83
CA ILE A 134 10.44 23.23 16.88
C ILE A 134 11.32 22.24 17.65
N LEU A 135 11.30 20.98 17.23
CA LEU A 135 12.05 19.88 17.83
C LEU A 135 13.13 19.37 16.87
N PRO A 136 14.21 18.76 17.39
CA PRO A 136 15.15 18.02 16.58
C PRO A 136 14.43 16.94 15.76
N HIS A 137 14.91 16.68 14.54
CA HIS A 137 14.31 15.71 13.63
C HIS A 137 15.36 14.87 12.90
N VAL A 138 14.94 13.71 12.41
CA VAL A 138 15.74 12.81 11.59
C VAL A 138 14.89 12.24 10.47
N THR A 139 15.41 12.26 9.24
CA THR A 139 14.68 11.83 8.02
C THR A 139 15.38 10.72 7.25
N ASP A 140 16.59 10.34 7.65
CA ASP A 140 17.38 9.25 7.07
C ASP A 140 17.31 8.00 7.95
N VAL A 141 17.21 6.83 7.33
CA VAL A 141 17.04 5.54 8.01
C VAL A 141 18.25 5.21 8.89
N GLU A 142 19.46 5.34 8.35
CA GLU A 142 20.68 4.98 9.10
C GLU A 142 20.93 5.98 10.24
N ALA A 143 20.73 7.27 9.95
CA ALA A 143 20.85 8.30 10.99
C ALA A 143 19.83 8.11 12.13
N ALA A 144 18.61 7.62 11.81
CA ALA A 144 17.60 7.36 12.84
C ALA A 144 17.92 6.15 13.73
N MET A 145 18.75 5.24 13.28
CA MET A 145 19.21 4.07 14.03
C MET A 145 20.42 4.36 14.93
N ALA A 146 21.05 5.52 14.78
CA ALA A 146 22.19 5.91 15.61
C ALA A 146 21.77 6.06 17.10
N GLU A 147 22.68 5.75 18.02
CA GLU A 147 22.38 5.77 19.48
C GLU A 147 22.01 7.16 20.00
N ASP A 148 22.54 8.21 19.38
CA ASP A 148 22.30 9.62 19.71
C ASP A 148 21.23 10.29 18.83
N ALA A 149 20.51 9.52 18.02
CA ALA A 149 19.46 10.06 17.14
C ALA A 149 18.33 10.72 17.93
N PRO A 150 17.77 11.84 17.44
CA PRO A 150 16.57 12.41 18.04
C PRO A 150 15.42 11.39 18.02
N LEU A 151 14.82 11.14 19.19
CA LEU A 151 13.70 10.22 19.32
C LEU A 151 12.39 10.88 18.90
N LEU A 152 11.70 10.30 17.91
CA LEU A 152 10.36 10.75 17.53
C LEU A 152 9.35 10.40 18.63
N ARG A 153 9.48 9.18 19.19
CA ARG A 153 8.63 8.62 20.24
C ARG A 153 9.52 8.21 21.43
N PRO A 154 9.65 9.06 22.46
CA PRO A 154 10.59 8.85 23.57
C PRO A 154 10.33 7.60 24.42
N ASP A 155 9.14 7.03 24.33
CA ASP A 155 8.69 5.85 25.06
C ASP A 155 8.64 4.56 24.20
N MET A 156 9.05 4.65 22.92
CA MET A 156 9.00 3.49 22.03
C MET A 156 10.17 2.55 22.29
N ILE A 157 9.83 1.33 22.68
CA ILE A 157 10.79 0.21 22.84
C ILE A 157 10.70 -0.69 21.63
N THR A 158 11.85 -1.06 21.07
CA THR A 158 11.93 -1.99 19.92
C THR A 158 11.27 -3.32 20.26
N SER A 159 10.31 -3.74 19.44
CA SER A 159 9.72 -5.08 19.50
C SER A 159 10.56 -6.11 18.72
N GLY A 160 10.31 -7.39 18.95
CA GLY A 160 10.97 -8.49 18.21
C GLY A 160 12.38 -8.87 18.69
N ILE A 161 12.95 -8.15 19.66
CA ILE A 161 14.25 -8.49 20.29
C ILE A 161 14.01 -9.17 21.65
N HIS A 162 14.73 -10.25 21.91
CA HIS A 162 14.67 -10.96 23.18
C HIS A 162 16.06 -11.17 23.78
N PRO A 163 16.31 -10.79 25.07
CA PRO A 163 15.39 -10.04 25.97
C PRO A 163 15.07 -8.64 25.43
N ALA A 164 13.88 -8.14 25.77
CA ALA A 164 13.44 -6.82 25.30
C ALA A 164 14.43 -5.72 25.72
N PRO A 165 14.78 -4.77 24.84
CA PRO A 165 15.61 -3.63 25.17
C PRO A 165 14.96 -2.77 26.26
N THR A 166 15.76 -2.09 27.06
CA THR A 166 15.29 -1.19 28.12
C THR A 166 15.35 0.28 27.72
N LYS A 167 16.10 0.61 26.66
CA LYS A 167 16.24 1.97 26.14
C LYS A 167 15.29 2.18 24.96
N PRO A 168 14.60 3.33 24.87
CA PRO A 168 13.87 3.73 23.69
C PRO A 168 14.78 3.89 22.47
N SER A 169 14.22 3.65 21.28
CA SER A 169 14.90 3.89 20.00
C SER A 169 13.90 4.24 18.90
N ASN A 170 14.39 4.68 17.73
CA ASN A 170 13.56 4.85 16.55
C ASN A 170 13.34 3.54 15.77
N ILE A 171 13.85 2.41 16.26
CA ILE A 171 13.58 1.09 15.70
C ILE A 171 12.30 0.55 16.34
N ALA A 172 11.22 0.49 15.57
CA ALA A 172 9.93 0.04 16.05
C ALA A 172 9.85 -1.48 16.19
N ASN A 173 10.43 -2.20 15.22
CA ASN A 173 10.42 -3.66 15.21
C ASN A 173 11.69 -4.23 14.58
N TYR A 174 12.11 -5.37 15.09
CA TYR A 174 13.17 -6.20 14.57
C TYR A 174 12.62 -7.59 14.26
N LEU A 175 13.09 -8.18 13.17
CA LEU A 175 12.77 -9.56 12.80
C LEU A 175 13.98 -10.28 12.23
N GLU A 176 13.97 -11.59 12.35
CA GLU A 176 14.94 -12.48 11.72
C GLU A 176 14.21 -13.62 11.01
N LEU A 177 14.69 -13.94 9.81
CA LEU A 177 14.27 -15.09 9.02
C LEU A 177 15.52 -15.86 8.58
N GLY A 178 15.42 -17.18 8.53
CA GLY A 178 16.51 -17.97 7.99
C GLY A 178 16.48 -19.44 8.40
N HIS A 179 17.45 -20.16 7.89
CA HIS A 179 17.68 -21.57 8.18
C HIS A 179 19.12 -21.98 7.84
N GLY A 180 19.55 -23.16 8.30
CA GLY A 180 20.89 -23.67 8.09
C GLY A 180 21.96 -22.99 8.95
N ASP A 181 23.21 -23.02 8.51
CA ASP A 181 24.38 -22.41 9.16
C ASP A 181 25.10 -21.48 8.16
N VAL A 182 24.77 -20.21 8.24
CA VAL A 182 25.28 -19.20 7.31
C VAL A 182 26.81 -19.07 7.39
N ALA A 183 27.39 -19.23 8.59
CA ALA A 183 28.86 -19.13 8.75
C ALA A 183 29.55 -20.26 7.97
N LYS A 184 29.11 -21.50 8.16
CA LYS A 184 29.63 -22.65 7.39
C LYS A 184 29.37 -22.52 5.89
N GLY A 185 28.20 -21.97 5.51
CA GLY A 185 27.89 -21.72 4.10
C GLY A 185 28.86 -20.73 3.45
N PHE A 186 29.28 -19.67 4.15
CA PHE A 186 30.28 -18.72 3.67
C PHE A 186 31.70 -19.30 3.69
N GLU A 187 32.04 -20.15 4.67
CA GLU A 187 33.33 -20.87 4.68
C GLU A 187 33.47 -21.82 3.50
N ALA A 188 32.38 -22.41 3.03
CA ALA A 188 32.36 -23.31 1.88
C ALA A 188 32.33 -22.58 0.53
N ALA A 189 32.24 -21.25 0.50
CA ALA A 189 32.19 -20.46 -0.71
C ALA A 189 33.59 -20.23 -1.29
N ASP A 190 33.73 -20.39 -2.61
CA ASP A 190 34.94 -19.98 -3.33
C ASP A 190 34.96 -18.46 -3.62
N ILE A 191 33.78 -17.86 -3.79
CA ILE A 191 33.59 -16.43 -4.05
C ILE A 191 32.51 -15.92 -3.12
N VAL A 192 32.80 -14.80 -2.45
CA VAL A 192 31.83 -14.05 -1.65
C VAL A 192 31.72 -12.63 -2.19
N VAL A 193 30.50 -12.18 -2.44
CA VAL A 193 30.19 -10.80 -2.82
C VAL A 193 29.31 -10.18 -1.75
N GLU A 194 29.73 -9.01 -1.26
CA GLU A 194 28.97 -8.21 -0.30
C GLU A 194 28.83 -6.79 -0.84
N ARG A 195 27.59 -6.25 -0.81
CA ARG A 195 27.29 -4.89 -1.29
C ARG A 195 26.26 -4.23 -0.39
N SER A 196 26.37 -2.91 -0.28
CA SER A 196 25.39 -2.05 0.37
C SER A 196 24.59 -1.28 -0.67
N PHE A 197 23.29 -1.11 -0.41
CA PHE A 197 22.35 -0.44 -1.30
C PHE A 197 21.49 0.52 -0.51
N LYS A 198 21.06 1.61 -1.16
CA LYS A 198 20.05 2.53 -0.66
C LYS A 198 18.97 2.74 -1.72
N THR A 199 17.74 2.87 -1.30
CA THR A 199 16.64 3.32 -2.16
C THR A 199 15.94 4.50 -1.51
N GLU A 200 15.49 5.45 -2.34
CA GLU A 200 14.72 6.59 -1.87
C GLU A 200 13.26 6.24 -1.62
N ALA A 201 12.61 7.01 -0.76
CA ALA A 201 11.18 6.97 -0.58
C ALA A 201 10.48 7.51 -1.84
N THR A 202 9.78 6.64 -2.55
CA THR A 202 9.11 6.99 -3.81
C THR A 202 7.60 6.97 -3.62
N HIS A 203 6.95 8.07 -3.97
CA HIS A 203 5.48 8.14 -3.93
C HIS A 203 4.88 7.39 -5.13
N GLN A 204 3.70 6.76 -4.95
CA GLN A 204 2.99 5.99 -5.98
C GLN A 204 2.63 6.81 -7.22
N GLY A 205 2.57 8.13 -7.10
CA GLY A 205 2.37 9.05 -8.22
C GLY A 205 1.05 8.89 -8.96
N TYR A 206 -0.01 8.38 -8.27
CA TYR A 206 -1.34 8.27 -8.90
C TYR A 206 -1.86 9.65 -9.35
N ILE A 207 -2.49 9.66 -10.54
CA ILE A 207 -2.95 10.91 -11.17
C ILE A 207 -4.12 11.54 -10.38
N GLU A 208 -5.06 10.73 -9.90
CA GLU A 208 -6.16 11.20 -9.08
C GLU A 208 -5.70 11.50 -7.65
N PRO A 209 -5.80 12.76 -7.13
CA PRO A 209 -5.56 13.09 -5.73
C PRO A 209 -6.54 12.38 -4.80
N HIS A 210 -6.25 12.33 -3.50
CA HIS A 210 -7.25 11.93 -2.52
C HIS A 210 -8.41 12.91 -2.51
N ALA A 211 -9.63 12.38 -2.55
CA ALA A 211 -10.85 13.15 -2.49
C ALA A 211 -11.96 12.36 -1.81
N CYS A 212 -12.78 13.05 -1.03
CA CYS A 212 -13.98 12.48 -0.43
C CYS A 212 -15.09 13.52 -0.29
N LEU A 213 -16.33 13.03 -0.23
CA LEU A 213 -17.54 13.78 0.11
C LEU A 213 -18.21 13.08 1.27
N ALA A 214 -18.34 13.75 2.40
CA ALA A 214 -19.02 13.24 3.61
C ALA A 214 -20.33 13.97 3.85
N SER A 215 -21.37 13.24 4.24
CA SER A 215 -22.67 13.80 4.62
C SER A 215 -23.15 13.14 5.90
N PHE A 216 -23.15 13.90 7.00
CA PHE A 216 -23.58 13.45 8.32
C PHE A 216 -25.02 13.91 8.58
N ALA A 217 -25.93 12.99 8.86
CA ALA A 217 -27.34 13.28 9.12
C ALA A 217 -27.64 13.51 10.62
N GLN A 218 -28.76 14.16 10.90
CA GLN A 218 -29.18 14.46 12.29
C GLN A 218 -29.51 13.23 13.14
N ASP A 219 -29.87 12.12 12.49
CA ASP A 219 -30.16 10.85 13.16
C ASP A 219 -28.93 10.06 13.57
N GLY A 220 -27.72 10.61 13.28
CA GLY A 220 -26.44 9.96 13.57
C GLY A 220 -25.92 9.06 12.47
N SER A 221 -26.67 8.87 11.38
CA SER A 221 -26.17 8.17 10.19
C SER A 221 -25.28 9.07 9.33
N ALA A 222 -24.45 8.46 8.48
CA ALA A 222 -23.62 9.20 7.54
C ALA A 222 -23.41 8.44 6.23
N ASP A 223 -23.25 9.21 5.16
CA ASP A 223 -22.77 8.76 3.86
C ASP A 223 -21.39 9.32 3.58
N LEU A 224 -20.50 8.47 3.06
CA LEU A 224 -19.16 8.86 2.65
C LEU A 224 -18.86 8.29 1.25
N TRP A 225 -18.52 9.14 0.32
CA TRP A 225 -18.01 8.77 -1.00
C TRP A 225 -16.54 9.12 -1.07
N CYS A 226 -15.68 8.19 -1.49
CA CYS A 226 -14.24 8.43 -1.54
C CYS A 226 -13.52 7.57 -2.60
N CYS A 227 -12.38 8.05 -3.05
CA CYS A 227 -11.49 7.32 -3.94
C CYS A 227 -10.56 6.39 -3.13
N THR A 228 -11.02 5.20 -2.82
CA THR A 228 -10.33 4.23 -1.95
C THR A 228 -10.17 2.87 -2.59
N GLN A 229 -9.14 2.13 -2.18
CA GLN A 229 -8.93 0.72 -2.54
C GLN A 229 -9.76 -0.24 -1.68
N GLY A 230 -10.37 0.24 -0.57
CA GLY A 230 -11.10 -0.60 0.37
C GLY A 230 -12.16 0.16 1.17
N HIS A 231 -13.34 0.36 0.58
CA HIS A 231 -14.41 1.15 1.21
C HIS A 231 -14.98 0.50 2.47
N PHE A 232 -14.91 -0.82 2.63
CA PHE A 232 -15.29 -1.50 3.88
C PHE A 232 -14.29 -1.18 5.01
N VAL A 233 -12.99 -1.18 4.74
CA VAL A 233 -11.96 -0.78 5.70
C VAL A 233 -12.08 0.70 6.06
N VAL A 234 -12.39 1.56 5.08
CA VAL A 234 -12.68 2.99 5.32
C VAL A 234 -13.90 3.14 6.22
N ARG A 235 -15.00 2.41 5.98
CA ARG A 235 -16.19 2.42 6.84
C ARG A 235 -15.83 2.07 8.27
N ASP A 236 -15.21 0.92 8.48
CA ASP A 236 -14.92 0.39 9.81
C ASP A 236 -13.96 1.30 10.58
N THR A 237 -12.96 1.87 9.88
CA THR A 237 -12.00 2.81 10.47
C THR A 237 -12.67 4.14 10.80
N CYS A 238 -13.35 4.78 9.85
CA CYS A 238 -13.99 6.07 10.06
C CYS A 238 -15.08 6.02 11.13
N ALA A 239 -15.92 4.97 11.16
CA ALA A 239 -16.95 4.81 12.18
C ALA A 239 -16.33 4.81 13.59
N GLN A 240 -15.26 4.04 13.79
CA GLN A 240 -14.58 3.97 15.09
C GLN A 240 -13.86 5.28 15.45
N LEU A 241 -13.22 5.96 14.49
CA LEU A 241 -12.57 7.25 14.74
C LEU A 241 -13.59 8.35 15.08
N CYS A 242 -14.75 8.34 14.44
CA CYS A 242 -15.80 9.35 14.66
C CYS A 242 -16.79 8.98 15.78
N GLY A 243 -16.57 7.85 16.47
CA GLY A 243 -17.45 7.39 17.56
C GLY A 243 -18.86 7.00 17.08
N MET A 244 -18.96 6.34 15.93
CA MET A 244 -20.21 5.88 15.31
C MET A 244 -20.32 4.36 15.34
N GLU A 245 -21.56 3.87 15.31
CA GLU A 245 -21.80 2.47 14.97
C GLU A 245 -21.42 2.21 13.50
N VAL A 246 -20.75 1.08 13.23
CA VAL A 246 -20.31 0.73 11.86
C VAL A 246 -21.50 0.67 10.88
N SER A 247 -22.65 0.19 11.34
CA SER A 247 -23.89 0.11 10.55
C SER A 247 -24.51 1.46 10.20
N SER A 248 -24.15 2.53 10.94
CA SER A 248 -24.63 3.89 10.70
C SER A 248 -23.83 4.64 9.64
N LEU A 249 -22.70 4.06 9.16
CA LEU A 249 -21.88 4.67 8.11
C LEU A 249 -21.95 3.84 6.82
N ARG A 250 -22.47 4.44 5.75
CA ARG A 250 -22.40 3.87 4.41
C ARG A 250 -21.25 4.50 3.63
N VAL A 251 -20.38 3.66 3.07
CA VAL A 251 -19.26 4.11 2.24
C VAL A 251 -19.42 3.58 0.82
N THR A 252 -19.31 4.48 -0.14
CA THR A 252 -19.36 4.20 -1.57
C THR A 252 -18.03 4.57 -2.23
N ALA A 253 -17.39 3.62 -2.90
CA ALA A 253 -16.21 3.91 -3.69
C ALA A 253 -16.60 4.68 -4.96
N SER A 254 -15.90 5.80 -5.24
CA SER A 254 -15.96 6.47 -6.55
C SER A 254 -15.19 5.67 -7.61
N GLU A 255 -15.18 6.13 -8.87
CA GLU A 255 -14.13 5.71 -9.80
C GLU A 255 -12.76 6.07 -9.23
N ILE A 256 -11.74 5.28 -9.56
CA ILE A 256 -10.41 5.44 -8.97
C ILE A 256 -9.36 5.65 -10.06
N GLY A 257 -8.69 6.79 -9.99
CA GLY A 257 -7.63 7.21 -10.92
C GLY A 257 -6.23 6.80 -10.48
N GLY A 258 -6.10 5.53 -10.06
CA GLY A 258 -4.85 4.94 -9.53
C GLY A 258 -4.81 4.95 -8.01
N GLY A 259 -4.05 4.00 -7.48
CA GLY A 259 -3.83 3.86 -6.03
C GLY A 259 -2.51 3.16 -5.75
N PHE A 260 -2.27 2.03 -6.42
CA PHE A 260 -1.05 1.22 -6.34
C PHE A 260 -0.65 0.80 -4.92
N GLY A 261 -1.60 0.84 -3.98
CA GLY A 261 -1.39 0.63 -2.54
C GLY A 261 -1.48 1.92 -1.70
N GLY A 262 -1.42 3.11 -2.31
CA GLY A 262 -1.46 4.40 -1.60
C GLY A 262 -2.85 4.81 -1.09
N LYS A 263 -3.92 4.11 -1.49
CA LYS A 263 -5.30 4.41 -1.09
C LYS A 263 -5.95 3.28 -0.28
N THR A 264 -5.16 2.56 0.53
CA THR A 264 -5.61 1.43 1.35
C THR A 264 -6.03 1.82 2.77
N THR A 265 -5.79 3.05 3.19
CA THR A 265 -6.14 3.58 4.52
C THR A 265 -6.86 4.92 4.39
N VAL A 266 -7.20 5.52 5.53
CA VAL A 266 -7.85 6.84 5.61
C VAL A 266 -6.84 7.96 5.81
N PHE A 267 -7.14 9.15 5.27
CA PHE A 267 -6.35 10.37 5.46
C PHE A 267 -7.25 11.57 5.76
N ILE A 268 -8.14 11.92 4.84
CA ILE A 268 -9.03 13.10 4.92
C ILE A 268 -10.48 12.73 5.27
N GLU A 269 -10.83 11.46 5.15
CA GLU A 269 -12.19 10.97 5.32
C GLU A 269 -12.73 11.21 6.75
N PRO A 270 -11.99 10.92 7.85
CA PRO A 270 -12.44 11.23 9.19
C PRO A 270 -12.62 12.74 9.42
N VAL A 271 -11.74 13.55 8.82
CA VAL A 271 -11.81 15.02 8.93
C VAL A 271 -13.07 15.55 8.23
N ALA A 272 -13.37 15.05 7.03
CA ALA A 272 -14.57 15.43 6.28
C ALA A 272 -15.86 15.04 7.04
N LEU A 273 -15.90 13.84 7.63
CA LEU A 273 -17.03 13.38 8.46
C LEU A 273 -17.22 14.29 9.69
N MET A 274 -16.15 14.63 10.39
CA MET A 274 -16.21 15.50 11.56
C MET A 274 -16.66 16.92 11.20
N LEU A 275 -16.16 17.48 10.11
CA LEU A 275 -16.59 18.78 9.60
C LEU A 275 -18.05 18.77 9.17
N SER A 276 -18.51 17.68 8.52
CA SER A 276 -19.90 17.51 8.15
C SER A 276 -20.80 17.41 9.38
N LYS A 277 -20.41 16.66 10.41
CA LYS A 277 -21.12 16.55 11.69
C LYS A 277 -21.24 17.94 12.37
N LYS A 278 -20.15 18.71 12.44
CA LYS A 278 -20.14 20.03 13.09
C LYS A 278 -20.93 21.09 12.33
N SER A 279 -20.92 21.06 10.99
CA SER A 279 -21.64 22.04 10.15
C SER A 279 -23.09 21.67 9.86
N GLY A 280 -23.49 20.40 10.02
CA GLY A 280 -24.80 19.88 9.60
C GLY A 280 -25.01 19.90 8.08
N ARG A 281 -23.94 19.97 7.29
CA ARG A 281 -23.96 20.04 5.82
C ARG A 281 -22.95 19.06 5.22
N PRO A 282 -23.17 18.59 3.98
CA PRO A 282 -22.16 17.81 3.28
C PRO A 282 -20.85 18.57 3.13
N VAL A 283 -19.71 17.89 3.28
CA VAL A 283 -18.37 18.47 3.15
C VAL A 283 -17.55 17.67 2.14
N LYS A 284 -17.02 18.34 1.12
CA LYS A 284 -16.07 17.78 0.15
C LYS A 284 -14.66 18.25 0.45
N ILE A 285 -13.71 17.31 0.61
CA ILE A 285 -12.28 17.60 0.69
C ILE A 285 -11.60 16.99 -0.54
N VAL A 286 -10.77 17.77 -1.21
CA VAL A 286 -9.90 17.34 -2.29
C VAL A 286 -8.48 17.83 -1.96
N MET A 287 -7.52 16.92 -1.88
CA MET A 287 -6.10 17.27 -1.73
C MET A 287 -5.59 17.89 -3.02
N ASP A 288 -4.73 18.88 -2.92
CA ASP A 288 -3.92 19.31 -4.06
C ASP A 288 -2.74 18.33 -4.28
N ARG A 289 -1.94 18.57 -5.30
CA ARG A 289 -0.80 17.70 -5.61
C ARG A 289 0.30 17.78 -4.57
N ALA A 290 0.54 18.94 -3.99
CA ALA A 290 1.52 19.14 -2.94
C ALA A 290 1.08 18.42 -1.66
N ASP A 291 -0.20 18.51 -1.30
CA ASP A 291 -0.80 17.78 -0.19
C ASP A 291 -0.62 16.26 -0.34
N VAL A 292 -0.89 15.72 -1.54
CA VAL A 292 -0.72 14.29 -1.81
C VAL A 292 0.72 13.86 -1.53
N PHE A 293 1.72 14.62 -1.99
CA PHE A 293 3.13 14.24 -1.80
C PHE A 293 3.64 14.48 -0.38
N LYS A 294 3.10 15.46 0.35
CA LYS A 294 3.53 15.81 1.70
C LYS A 294 2.79 15.09 2.81
N ALA A 295 1.58 14.60 2.55
CA ALA A 295 0.71 14.09 3.60
C ALA A 295 0.18 12.67 3.39
N THR A 296 0.44 12.05 2.25
CA THR A 296 0.16 10.63 2.02
C THR A 296 1.47 9.86 1.89
N GLY A 297 1.42 8.55 2.13
CA GLY A 297 2.64 7.80 2.27
C GLY A 297 3.34 7.47 0.95
N PRO A 298 4.66 7.68 0.88
CA PRO A 298 5.50 7.02 -0.11
C PRO A 298 5.73 5.54 0.25
N THR A 299 6.40 4.78 -0.61
CA THR A 299 7.07 3.55 -0.17
C THR A 299 8.24 3.87 0.77
N SER A 300 8.76 2.86 1.47
CA SER A 300 9.92 3.04 2.34
C SER A 300 11.18 3.46 1.58
N SER A 301 11.94 4.42 2.11
CA SER A 301 13.37 4.47 1.82
C SER A 301 14.07 3.36 2.59
N THR A 302 15.18 2.87 2.07
CA THR A 302 15.88 1.71 2.66
C THR A 302 17.38 1.91 2.69
N ALA A 303 18.02 1.28 3.69
CA ALA A 303 19.43 0.97 3.69
C ALA A 303 19.56 -0.54 3.84
N MET A 304 20.31 -1.18 2.93
CA MET A 304 20.36 -2.63 2.85
C MET A 304 21.78 -3.10 2.63
N LYS A 305 22.14 -4.25 3.22
CA LYS A 305 23.39 -4.93 3.00
C LYS A 305 23.10 -6.36 2.59
N VAL A 306 23.66 -6.81 1.46
CA VAL A 306 23.47 -8.16 0.93
C VAL A 306 24.81 -8.82 0.73
N ARG A 307 24.89 -10.09 1.18
CA ARG A 307 26.08 -10.94 1.05
C ARG A 307 25.69 -12.30 0.51
N ILE A 308 26.34 -12.76 -0.55
CA ILE A 308 26.10 -14.06 -1.19
C ILE A 308 27.42 -14.77 -1.39
N GLY A 309 27.50 -16.04 -0.99
CA GLY A 309 28.62 -16.95 -1.21
C GLY A 309 28.27 -17.99 -2.26
N VAL A 310 29.20 -18.29 -3.16
CA VAL A 310 29.03 -19.27 -4.23
C VAL A 310 30.28 -20.11 -4.43
N THR A 311 30.11 -21.35 -4.91
CA THR A 311 31.19 -22.20 -5.43
C THR A 311 31.63 -21.75 -6.82
N LYS A 312 32.83 -22.19 -7.28
CA LYS A 312 33.34 -21.89 -8.64
C LYS A 312 32.42 -22.35 -9.77
N ASP A 313 31.65 -23.40 -9.54
CA ASP A 313 30.65 -23.88 -10.51
C ASP A 313 29.31 -23.15 -10.43
N GLY A 314 29.21 -22.11 -9.57
CA GLY A 314 28.05 -21.20 -9.48
C GLY A 314 26.89 -21.70 -8.60
N ARG A 315 27.10 -22.64 -7.68
CA ARG A 315 26.10 -23.01 -6.67
C ARG A 315 26.16 -22.01 -5.52
N ILE A 316 25.02 -21.46 -5.11
CA ILE A 316 24.93 -20.61 -3.92
C ILE A 316 25.07 -21.47 -2.66
N THR A 317 26.04 -21.14 -1.81
CA THR A 317 26.33 -21.84 -0.54
C THR A 317 25.71 -21.13 0.66
N ALA A 318 25.60 -19.80 0.61
CA ALA A 318 24.95 -18.98 1.64
C ALA A 318 24.44 -17.66 1.08
N GLY A 319 23.35 -17.18 1.68
CA GLY A 319 22.80 -15.84 1.48
C GLY A 319 22.58 -15.14 2.81
N ALA A 320 22.91 -13.85 2.89
CA ALA A 320 22.57 -13.02 4.04
C ALA A 320 22.12 -11.63 3.59
N ALA A 321 21.15 -11.05 4.30
CA ALA A 321 20.72 -9.68 4.08
C ALA A 321 20.40 -9.00 5.41
N GLU A 322 20.77 -7.72 5.50
CA GLU A 322 20.30 -6.79 6.53
C GLU A 322 19.47 -5.72 5.84
N LEU A 323 18.22 -5.55 6.29
CA LEU A 323 17.22 -4.71 5.66
C LEU A 323 16.70 -3.67 6.66
N CYS A 324 17.05 -2.40 6.45
CA CYS A 324 16.55 -1.29 7.25
C CYS A 324 15.55 -0.48 6.44
N TYR A 325 14.28 -0.51 6.82
CA TYR A 325 13.18 0.12 6.09
C TYR A 325 12.51 1.20 6.93
N GLN A 326 12.28 2.37 6.36
CA GLN A 326 11.55 3.43 7.06
C GLN A 326 10.03 3.21 7.03
N GLY A 327 9.39 3.42 8.19
CA GLY A 327 7.93 3.45 8.35
C GLY A 327 7.30 4.84 8.19
N GLY A 328 8.12 5.88 8.01
CA GLY A 328 7.71 7.26 8.25
C GLY A 328 7.62 7.55 9.74
N ALA A 329 6.77 8.46 10.16
CA ALA A 329 6.63 8.83 11.57
C ALA A 329 5.88 7.79 12.43
N PHE A 330 5.48 6.68 11.84
CA PHE A 330 4.70 5.62 12.48
C PHE A 330 5.26 4.24 12.16
N PRO A 331 5.20 3.29 13.10
CA PRO A 331 5.54 1.90 12.84
C PRO A 331 4.73 1.30 11.68
N GLY A 332 5.30 0.34 10.97
CA GLY A 332 4.62 -0.41 9.91
C GLY A 332 5.35 -0.42 8.57
N ALA A 333 6.70 -0.27 8.56
CA ALA A 333 7.47 -0.51 7.35
C ALA A 333 7.25 -1.95 6.84
N PRO A 334 7.19 -2.18 5.51
CA PRO A 334 6.94 -3.50 4.94
C PRO A 334 8.22 -4.38 4.91
N VAL A 335 9.05 -4.29 5.92
CA VAL A 335 10.35 -4.98 5.99
C VAL A 335 10.18 -6.49 6.09
N GLU A 336 9.10 -6.98 6.73
CA GLU A 336 8.79 -8.40 6.79
C GLU A 336 8.57 -8.99 5.40
N PHE A 337 7.75 -8.34 4.56
CA PHE A 337 7.55 -8.76 3.16
C PHE A 337 8.83 -8.63 2.33
N GLY A 338 9.65 -7.62 2.61
CA GLY A 338 10.97 -7.47 2.02
C GLY A 338 11.90 -8.65 2.38
N ALA A 339 11.93 -9.04 3.64
CA ALA A 339 12.72 -10.18 4.13
C ALA A 339 12.24 -11.51 3.53
N MET A 340 10.92 -11.74 3.51
CA MET A 340 10.31 -12.95 2.93
C MET A 340 10.57 -13.07 1.42
N SER A 341 10.67 -11.95 0.70
CA SER A 341 10.83 -11.92 -0.77
C SER A 341 12.29 -11.95 -1.22
N ALA A 342 13.22 -11.45 -0.39
CA ALA A 342 14.61 -11.18 -0.77
C ALA A 342 15.29 -12.32 -1.52
N PHE A 343 15.19 -13.53 -1.01
CA PHE A 343 15.81 -14.72 -1.60
C PHE A 343 14.79 -15.77 -2.07
N ALA A 344 13.51 -15.42 -2.19
CA ALA A 344 12.46 -16.39 -2.49
C ALA A 344 12.64 -17.11 -3.83
N CYS A 345 13.30 -16.48 -4.80
CA CYS A 345 13.59 -17.07 -6.11
C CYS A 345 14.72 -18.13 -6.07
N TYR A 346 15.46 -18.25 -4.96
CA TYR A 346 16.64 -19.10 -4.87
C TYR A 346 16.49 -20.17 -3.81
N GLN A 347 16.94 -21.38 -4.16
CA GLN A 347 17.06 -22.49 -3.22
C GLN A 347 18.42 -22.37 -2.50
N LEU A 348 18.39 -22.02 -1.22
CA LEU A 348 19.56 -21.90 -0.38
C LEU A 348 19.48 -22.89 0.79
N GLU A 349 20.63 -23.51 1.14
CA GLU A 349 20.75 -24.35 2.32
C GLU A 349 21.01 -23.53 3.58
N ASN A 350 21.67 -22.37 3.41
CA ASN A 350 22.06 -21.49 4.51
C ASN A 350 21.63 -20.07 4.21
N LEU A 351 20.71 -19.55 5.00
CA LEU A 351 20.12 -18.22 4.81
C LEU A 351 19.91 -17.52 6.14
N HIS A 352 20.24 -16.21 6.16
CA HIS A 352 19.91 -15.32 7.27
C HIS A 352 19.49 -13.95 6.74
N VAL A 353 18.32 -13.48 7.14
CA VAL A 353 17.82 -12.14 6.83
C VAL A 353 17.40 -11.47 8.12
N SER A 354 17.99 -10.34 8.44
CA SER A 354 17.55 -9.44 9.52
C SER A 354 16.80 -8.24 8.94
N GLY A 355 15.75 -7.79 9.62
CA GLY A 355 14.92 -6.68 9.19
C GLY A 355 14.62 -5.71 10.31
N TYR A 356 14.67 -4.40 10.01
CA TYR A 356 14.40 -3.31 10.94
C TYR A 356 13.32 -2.39 10.38
N ASP A 357 12.23 -2.21 11.13
CA ASP A 357 11.22 -1.17 10.92
C ASP A 357 11.68 0.09 11.67
N VAL A 358 12.00 1.15 10.94
CA VAL A 358 12.60 2.37 11.51
C VAL A 358 11.68 3.56 11.30
N ILE A 359 11.35 4.29 12.38
CA ILE A 359 10.56 5.52 12.26
C ILE A 359 11.47 6.75 12.02
N VAL A 360 10.98 7.64 11.14
CA VAL A 360 11.67 8.88 10.74
C VAL A 360 10.65 10.01 10.57
N ASN A 361 11.07 11.28 10.63
CA ASN A 361 10.19 12.44 10.44
C ASN A 361 9.77 12.65 8.98
N ARG A 362 9.06 11.68 8.45
CA ARG A 362 8.46 11.68 7.09
C ARG A 362 7.01 11.19 7.15
N PRO A 363 6.18 11.42 6.14
CA PRO A 363 4.83 10.87 6.07
C PRO A 363 4.83 9.37 6.35
N ARG A 364 3.78 8.87 7.01
CA ARG A 364 3.60 7.44 7.21
C ARG A 364 3.72 6.71 5.89
N GLN A 365 4.57 5.68 5.82
CA GLN A 365 4.68 4.88 4.62
C GLN A 365 3.32 4.27 4.25
N ALA A 366 3.07 4.09 2.95
CA ALA A 366 1.95 3.34 2.43
C ALA A 366 2.44 2.25 1.48
N ALA A 367 1.62 1.23 1.30
CA ALA A 367 1.92 0.17 0.34
C ALA A 367 2.18 0.75 -1.06
N TYR A 368 3.18 0.23 -1.75
CA TYR A 368 3.42 0.52 -3.15
C TYR A 368 3.74 -0.78 -3.89
N ARG A 369 2.80 -1.26 -4.69
CA ARG A 369 2.88 -2.38 -5.64
C ARG A 369 3.95 -3.42 -5.28
N ALA A 370 3.55 -4.46 -4.51
CA ALA A 370 4.41 -5.43 -3.83
C ALA A 370 5.28 -4.80 -2.70
N PRO A 371 4.64 -4.27 -1.60
CA PRO A 371 5.37 -3.56 -0.55
C PRO A 371 6.55 -4.34 0.01
N GLY A 372 7.72 -3.73 0.03
CA GLY A 372 8.96 -4.34 0.54
C GLY A 372 9.75 -5.15 -0.48
N ALA A 373 9.10 -5.91 -1.34
CA ALA A 373 9.76 -6.83 -2.27
C ALA A 373 10.65 -6.14 -3.33
N PRO A 374 10.26 -5.06 -4.02
CA PRO A 374 11.11 -4.46 -5.05
C PRO A 374 12.46 -3.99 -4.53
N MET A 375 12.53 -3.45 -3.30
CA MET A 375 13.75 -2.94 -2.72
C MET A 375 14.73 -4.07 -2.38
N SER A 376 14.27 -5.10 -1.65
CA SER A 376 15.11 -6.25 -1.31
C SER A 376 15.52 -7.06 -2.54
N THR A 377 14.61 -7.23 -3.51
CA THR A 377 14.90 -7.91 -4.77
C THR A 377 15.95 -7.14 -5.58
N PHE A 378 15.84 -5.79 -5.67
CA PHE A 378 16.86 -4.97 -6.32
C PHE A 378 18.27 -5.22 -5.75
N ALA A 379 18.39 -5.24 -4.41
CA ALA A 379 19.65 -5.46 -3.74
C ALA A 379 20.21 -6.88 -4.00
N VAL A 380 19.39 -7.92 -3.87
CA VAL A 380 19.79 -9.32 -4.07
C VAL A 380 20.14 -9.58 -5.52
N GLU A 381 19.29 -9.18 -6.47
CA GLU A 381 19.50 -9.42 -7.90
C GLU A 381 20.70 -8.69 -8.47
N SER A 382 21.06 -7.51 -7.92
CA SER A 382 22.28 -6.80 -8.27
C SER A 382 23.53 -7.58 -7.87
N VAL A 383 23.53 -8.22 -6.69
CA VAL A 383 24.64 -9.08 -6.25
C VAL A 383 24.68 -10.37 -7.06
N VAL A 384 23.54 -10.94 -7.42
CA VAL A 384 23.42 -12.14 -8.28
C VAL A 384 24.01 -11.88 -9.66
N ASP A 385 23.71 -10.73 -10.28
CA ASP A 385 24.30 -10.35 -11.59
C ASP A 385 25.81 -10.17 -11.50
N GLU A 386 26.32 -9.51 -10.46
CA GLU A 386 27.76 -9.36 -10.24
C GLU A 386 28.47 -10.72 -10.08
N ILE A 387 27.83 -11.67 -9.39
CA ILE A 387 28.39 -13.02 -9.24
C ILE A 387 28.41 -13.76 -10.58
N ALA A 388 27.33 -13.69 -11.36
CA ALA A 388 27.29 -14.31 -12.68
C ALA A 388 28.40 -13.77 -13.60
N ASP A 389 28.61 -12.45 -13.60
CA ASP A 389 29.70 -11.81 -14.36
C ASP A 389 31.10 -12.27 -13.87
N LYS A 390 31.33 -12.35 -12.56
CA LYS A 390 32.60 -12.83 -11.99
C LYS A 390 32.89 -14.29 -12.34
N LEU A 391 31.87 -15.12 -12.49
CA LEU A 391 31.99 -16.52 -12.90
C LEU A 391 32.07 -16.69 -14.41
N GLY A 392 31.83 -15.64 -15.22
CA GLY A 392 31.68 -15.74 -16.67
C GLY A 392 30.49 -16.60 -17.09
N MET A 393 29.47 -16.68 -16.24
CA MET A 393 28.26 -17.48 -16.45
C MET A 393 27.13 -16.60 -16.99
N ASP A 394 26.35 -17.14 -17.93
CA ASP A 394 25.11 -16.47 -18.37
C ASP A 394 24.18 -16.21 -17.19
N ARG A 395 23.58 -15.01 -17.15
CA ARG A 395 22.76 -14.56 -16.01
C ARG A 395 21.52 -15.40 -15.79
N ILE A 396 20.90 -15.91 -16.87
CA ILE A 396 19.77 -16.83 -16.73
C ILE A 396 20.25 -18.22 -16.32
N ASP A 397 21.38 -18.72 -16.83
CA ASP A 397 21.92 -20.02 -16.43
C ASP A 397 22.29 -20.07 -14.94
N PHE A 398 22.88 -18.99 -14.41
CA PHE A 398 23.16 -18.88 -12.99
C PHE A 398 21.85 -18.97 -12.16
N ARG A 399 20.80 -18.26 -12.60
CA ARG A 399 19.48 -18.31 -11.95
C ARG A 399 18.83 -19.67 -12.05
N LEU A 400 18.83 -20.30 -13.21
CA LEU A 400 18.30 -21.66 -13.43
C LEU A 400 18.96 -22.70 -12.54
N LYS A 401 20.29 -22.58 -12.35
CA LYS A 401 21.07 -23.48 -11.50
C LYS A 401 20.64 -23.41 -10.04
N ASN A 402 20.28 -22.22 -9.56
CA ASN A 402 19.96 -21.94 -8.17
C ASN A 402 18.45 -21.72 -7.92
N ALA A 403 17.60 -21.89 -8.94
CA ALA A 403 16.18 -21.58 -8.87
C ALA A 403 15.44 -22.41 -7.82
N SER A 404 14.57 -21.76 -7.06
CA SER A 404 13.55 -22.44 -6.27
C SER A 404 12.62 -23.25 -7.18
N ARG A 405 12.21 -24.42 -6.70
CA ARG A 405 11.33 -25.39 -7.40
C ARG A 405 10.17 -25.78 -6.51
N SER A 406 9.18 -26.43 -7.07
CA SER A 406 8.12 -27.07 -6.28
C SER A 406 8.73 -27.98 -5.22
N GLY A 407 8.34 -27.78 -3.96
CA GLY A 407 8.90 -28.49 -2.79
C GLY A 407 10.16 -27.85 -2.18
N SER A 408 10.79 -26.84 -2.80
CA SER A 408 11.90 -26.10 -2.19
C SER A 408 11.46 -25.39 -0.92
N GLN A 409 12.35 -25.33 0.07
CA GLN A 409 12.17 -24.57 1.30
C GLN A 409 12.22 -23.06 0.97
N SER A 410 11.16 -22.33 1.34
CA SER A 410 11.18 -20.87 1.23
C SER A 410 12.03 -20.23 2.34
N ALA A 411 12.50 -19.02 2.13
CA ALA A 411 13.24 -18.24 3.11
C ALA A 411 12.46 -18.00 4.43
N TYR A 412 11.14 -17.98 4.36
CA TYR A 412 10.25 -17.67 5.47
C TYR A 412 9.54 -18.90 6.07
N GLY A 413 9.98 -20.11 5.75
CA GLY A 413 9.58 -21.34 6.41
C GLY A 413 8.78 -22.34 5.55
N PRO A 414 7.65 -22.02 4.93
CA PRO A 414 6.86 -22.97 4.14
C PRO A 414 7.61 -23.52 2.93
N LYS A 415 7.25 -24.73 2.50
CA LYS A 415 7.69 -25.24 1.20
C LYS A 415 6.80 -24.71 0.10
N PHE A 416 7.40 -24.35 -1.03
CA PHE A 416 6.64 -23.94 -2.20
C PHE A 416 5.77 -25.10 -2.72
N GLY A 417 4.53 -24.78 -3.07
CA GLY A 417 3.68 -25.66 -3.88
C GLY A 417 4.14 -25.68 -5.34
N THR A 418 3.21 -25.76 -6.27
CA THR A 418 3.54 -25.67 -7.70
C THR A 418 3.96 -24.24 -8.05
N ILE A 419 5.17 -24.08 -8.57
CA ILE A 419 5.74 -22.81 -9.07
C ILE A 419 6.36 -23.01 -10.44
N GLY A 420 6.23 -22.00 -11.33
CA GLY A 420 6.72 -22.03 -12.71
C GLY A 420 7.96 -21.15 -12.93
N LEU A 421 8.84 -20.97 -11.94
CA LEU A 421 10.01 -20.10 -12.05
C LEU A 421 10.99 -20.59 -13.11
N VAL A 422 11.25 -21.90 -13.13
CA VAL A 422 12.20 -22.50 -14.09
C VAL A 422 11.68 -22.34 -15.52
N GLU A 423 10.43 -22.68 -15.76
CA GLU A 423 9.77 -22.55 -17.06
C GLU A 423 9.72 -21.08 -17.53
N THR A 424 9.53 -20.15 -16.61
CA THR A 424 9.57 -18.72 -16.90
C THR A 424 10.97 -18.26 -17.33
N LEU A 425 12.02 -18.70 -16.63
CA LEU A 425 13.41 -18.40 -16.96
C LEU A 425 13.82 -19.03 -18.32
N GLU A 426 13.43 -20.28 -18.56
CA GLU A 426 13.70 -20.97 -19.83
C GLU A 426 12.99 -20.26 -21.01
N ALA A 427 11.74 -19.85 -20.84
CA ALA A 427 11.00 -19.09 -21.84
C ALA A 427 11.66 -17.70 -22.11
N ALA A 428 12.13 -17.02 -21.07
CA ALA A 428 12.86 -15.75 -21.21
C ALA A 428 14.17 -15.96 -21.98
N LYS A 429 14.93 -17.02 -21.66
CA LYS A 429 16.18 -17.37 -22.34
C LYS A 429 15.97 -17.71 -23.81
N ALA A 430 14.92 -18.44 -24.13
CA ALA A 430 14.58 -18.84 -25.50
C ALA A 430 14.01 -17.68 -26.34
N HIS A 431 13.61 -16.58 -25.73
CA HIS A 431 13.03 -15.45 -26.46
C HIS A 431 14.11 -14.71 -27.27
N SER A 432 13.82 -14.40 -28.53
CA SER A 432 14.75 -13.75 -29.47
C SER A 432 15.33 -12.43 -28.96
N HIS A 433 14.59 -11.68 -28.12
CA HIS A 433 15.06 -10.45 -27.50
C HIS A 433 16.27 -10.71 -26.59
N TYR A 434 16.33 -11.84 -25.87
CA TYR A 434 17.43 -12.12 -24.94
C TYR A 434 18.78 -12.29 -25.66
N SER A 435 18.79 -12.91 -26.83
CA SER A 435 20.00 -13.14 -27.63
C SER A 435 20.26 -12.07 -28.70
N ALA A 436 19.34 -11.11 -28.89
CA ALA A 436 19.51 -10.06 -29.89
C ALA A 436 20.78 -9.21 -29.60
N PRO A 437 21.56 -8.83 -30.63
CA PRO A 437 22.70 -7.94 -30.44
C PRO A 437 22.27 -6.61 -29.84
N LEU A 438 23.18 -5.99 -29.08
CA LEU A 438 22.99 -4.68 -28.48
C LEU A 438 23.78 -3.64 -29.27
N GLU A 439 23.16 -2.50 -29.53
CA GLU A 439 23.82 -1.33 -30.10
C GLU A 439 24.70 -0.63 -29.04
N PRO A 440 25.73 0.16 -29.47
CA PRO A 440 26.52 0.94 -28.55
C PRO A 440 25.66 1.81 -27.62
N GLY A 441 25.90 1.74 -26.31
CA GLY A 441 25.12 2.46 -25.29
C GLY A 441 23.87 1.74 -24.81
N GLN A 442 23.55 0.57 -25.36
CA GLN A 442 22.45 -0.28 -24.86
C GLN A 442 22.96 -1.29 -23.82
N GLY A 443 22.10 -1.65 -22.88
CA GLY A 443 22.33 -2.69 -21.87
C GLY A 443 21.13 -3.62 -21.76
N ARG A 444 21.37 -4.85 -21.34
CA ARG A 444 20.32 -5.83 -21.04
C ARG A 444 20.51 -6.37 -19.63
N GLY A 445 19.48 -6.27 -18.79
CA GLY A 445 19.45 -6.82 -17.46
C GLY A 445 18.44 -7.95 -17.34
N VAL A 446 18.65 -8.83 -16.37
CA VAL A 446 17.72 -9.90 -15.97
C VAL A 446 17.60 -9.85 -14.46
N ALA A 447 16.37 -9.95 -13.96
CA ALA A 447 16.09 -10.09 -12.54
C ALA A 447 14.91 -11.05 -12.34
N CYS A 448 14.94 -11.80 -11.24
CA CYS A 448 13.81 -12.58 -10.75
C CYS A 448 13.07 -11.79 -9.67
N GLY A 449 11.76 -11.99 -9.55
CA GLY A 449 10.97 -11.39 -8.50
C GLY A 449 9.95 -12.38 -7.96
N PHE A 450 9.60 -12.20 -6.69
CA PHE A 450 8.57 -12.97 -6.00
C PHE A 450 7.61 -12.01 -5.31
N TRP A 451 6.32 -12.34 -5.42
CA TRP A 451 5.29 -11.68 -4.65
C TRP A 451 4.18 -12.67 -4.27
N PHE A 452 3.60 -12.44 -3.13
CA PHE A 452 2.50 -13.24 -2.61
C PHE A 452 1.21 -12.97 -3.38
N ASN A 453 0.41 -14.00 -3.60
CA ASN A 453 -0.97 -13.88 -4.01
C ASN A 453 -1.85 -14.01 -2.76
N PHE A 454 -2.20 -12.88 -2.15
CA PHE A 454 -3.02 -12.86 -0.96
C PHE A 454 -4.47 -13.25 -1.30
N GLY A 455 -5.05 -14.12 -0.49
CA GLY A 455 -6.47 -14.35 -0.44
C GLY A 455 -7.21 -13.17 0.19
N GLY A 456 -8.26 -13.46 0.92
CA GLY A 456 -9.01 -12.48 1.71
C GLY A 456 -10.51 -12.64 1.53
N GLN A 457 -11.25 -12.00 2.42
CA GLN A 457 -12.70 -12.06 2.42
C GLN A 457 -13.26 -11.30 1.22
N THR A 458 -14.25 -11.89 0.58
CA THR A 458 -14.92 -11.24 -0.55
C THR A 458 -16.40 -11.64 -0.56
N SER A 459 -17.23 -10.72 -1.03
CA SER A 459 -18.64 -10.93 -1.23
C SER A 459 -19.02 -10.45 -2.63
N VAL A 460 -19.80 -11.26 -3.33
CA VAL A 460 -20.31 -10.99 -4.66
C VAL A 460 -21.78 -11.38 -4.69
N SER A 461 -22.60 -10.60 -5.38
CA SER A 461 -24.00 -10.94 -5.64
C SER A 461 -24.26 -10.96 -7.13
N LEU A 462 -24.92 -12.03 -7.59
CA LEU A 462 -25.30 -12.21 -8.98
C LEU A 462 -26.82 -12.35 -9.07
N ASN A 463 -27.46 -11.47 -9.85
CA ASN A 463 -28.90 -11.42 -10.04
C ASN A 463 -29.25 -11.63 -11.50
N ILE A 464 -30.07 -12.66 -11.77
CA ILE A 464 -30.59 -12.93 -13.12
C ILE A 464 -31.85 -12.09 -13.32
N GLN A 465 -31.87 -11.24 -14.34
CA GLN A 465 -33.01 -10.40 -14.68
C GLN A 465 -33.98 -11.15 -15.61
N MET A 466 -35.22 -10.69 -15.69
CA MET A 466 -36.25 -11.33 -16.52
C MET A 466 -35.93 -11.32 -18.03
N ASP A 467 -35.10 -10.36 -18.47
CA ASP A 467 -34.65 -10.26 -19.88
C ASP A 467 -33.39 -11.10 -20.17
N GLY A 468 -32.96 -11.92 -19.20
CA GLY A 468 -31.76 -12.76 -19.30
C GLY A 468 -30.44 -12.03 -19.14
N THR A 469 -30.47 -10.76 -18.73
CA THR A 469 -29.22 -10.06 -18.32
C THR A 469 -28.84 -10.41 -16.89
N ILE A 470 -27.56 -10.24 -16.57
CA ILE A 470 -27.00 -10.53 -15.25
C ILE A 470 -26.53 -9.23 -14.61
N GLY A 471 -27.07 -8.92 -13.43
CA GLY A 471 -26.54 -7.90 -12.55
C GLY A 471 -25.48 -8.51 -11.64
N LEU A 472 -24.23 -8.10 -11.77
CA LEU A 472 -23.10 -8.56 -10.97
C LEU A 472 -22.66 -7.45 -10.01
N SER A 473 -22.93 -7.59 -8.72
CA SER A 473 -22.51 -6.65 -7.68
C SER A 473 -21.23 -7.11 -7.02
N LEU A 474 -20.22 -6.25 -7.04
CA LEU A 474 -18.87 -6.51 -6.51
C LEU A 474 -18.59 -5.59 -5.31
N GLY A 475 -18.07 -6.15 -4.23
CA GLY A 475 -17.67 -5.37 -3.05
C GLY A 475 -16.22 -4.87 -3.10
N THR A 476 -15.48 -5.12 -4.18
CA THR A 476 -14.11 -4.63 -4.36
C THR A 476 -14.08 -3.48 -5.36
N PRO A 477 -13.44 -2.33 -5.03
CA PRO A 477 -13.29 -1.23 -5.98
C PRO A 477 -12.54 -1.64 -7.25
N ASP A 478 -12.93 -1.07 -8.38
CA ASP A 478 -12.29 -1.35 -9.67
C ASP A 478 -11.10 -0.41 -9.91
N ILE A 479 -9.91 -0.96 -9.79
CA ILE A 479 -8.67 -0.25 -10.09
C ILE A 479 -8.00 -0.94 -11.27
N GLY A 480 -8.23 -0.42 -12.48
CA GLY A 480 -7.58 -0.92 -13.69
C GLY A 480 -8.34 -1.98 -14.50
N GLY A 481 -9.63 -2.23 -14.22
CA GLY A 481 -10.53 -3.02 -15.08
C GLY A 481 -10.94 -4.38 -14.51
N SER A 482 -10.93 -4.55 -13.20
CA SER A 482 -11.40 -5.77 -12.55
C SER A 482 -12.87 -6.09 -12.87
N ARG A 483 -13.73 -5.08 -13.07
CA ARG A 483 -15.12 -5.28 -13.54
C ARG A 483 -15.19 -6.10 -14.82
N ALA A 484 -14.35 -5.78 -15.81
CA ALA A 484 -14.31 -6.52 -17.07
C ALA A 484 -13.89 -7.98 -16.85
N SER A 485 -12.87 -8.23 -16.02
CA SER A 485 -12.42 -9.58 -15.69
C SER A 485 -13.52 -10.40 -15.00
N MET A 486 -14.25 -9.78 -14.05
CA MET A 486 -15.36 -10.46 -13.37
C MET A 486 -16.51 -10.76 -14.33
N CYS A 487 -16.84 -9.84 -15.25
CA CYS A 487 -17.85 -10.08 -16.28
C CYS A 487 -17.46 -11.23 -17.21
N LEU A 488 -16.18 -11.33 -17.60
CA LEU A 488 -15.68 -12.45 -18.41
C LEU A 488 -15.85 -13.80 -17.69
N MET A 489 -15.47 -13.86 -16.42
CA MET A 489 -15.58 -15.07 -15.61
C MET A 489 -17.04 -15.50 -15.42
N ALA A 490 -17.92 -14.56 -15.07
CA ALA A 490 -19.35 -14.83 -14.90
C ALA A 490 -20.00 -15.28 -16.23
N ALA A 491 -19.64 -14.65 -17.35
CA ALA A 491 -20.14 -15.03 -18.67
C ALA A 491 -19.67 -16.43 -19.09
N GLU A 492 -18.42 -16.78 -18.82
CA GLU A 492 -17.85 -18.10 -19.07
C GLU A 492 -18.60 -19.18 -18.30
N GLU A 493 -18.74 -19.03 -16.97
CA GLU A 493 -19.36 -20.03 -16.11
C GLU A 493 -20.87 -20.20 -16.39
N LEU A 494 -21.56 -19.12 -16.78
CA LEU A 494 -22.99 -19.15 -17.13
C LEU A 494 -23.24 -19.57 -18.59
N GLY A 495 -22.20 -19.63 -19.43
CA GLY A 495 -22.33 -19.96 -20.85
C GLY A 495 -23.10 -18.91 -21.67
N ILE A 496 -22.99 -17.62 -21.30
CA ILE A 496 -23.71 -16.51 -21.93
C ILE A 496 -22.74 -15.50 -22.58
N PRO A 497 -23.19 -14.66 -23.51
CA PRO A 497 -22.37 -13.58 -24.05
C PRO A 497 -21.95 -12.58 -22.97
N TYR A 498 -20.72 -12.06 -23.09
CA TYR A 498 -20.12 -11.07 -22.16
C TYR A 498 -20.99 -9.81 -21.97
N ASP A 499 -21.60 -9.30 -23.02
CA ASP A 499 -22.43 -8.10 -23.01
C ASP A 499 -23.76 -8.27 -22.26
N ARG A 500 -24.10 -9.50 -21.88
CA ARG A 500 -25.24 -9.80 -21.00
C ARG A 500 -24.92 -9.61 -19.52
N VAL A 501 -23.64 -9.45 -19.13
CA VAL A 501 -23.21 -9.26 -17.74
C VAL A 501 -22.91 -7.79 -17.47
N ARG A 502 -23.52 -7.20 -16.44
CA ARG A 502 -23.32 -5.81 -16.02
C ARG A 502 -22.80 -5.77 -14.60
N ALA A 503 -21.51 -5.45 -14.45
CA ALA A 503 -20.91 -5.31 -13.13
C ALA A 503 -21.03 -3.88 -12.59
N ILE A 504 -21.39 -3.78 -11.31
CA ILE A 504 -21.39 -2.56 -10.50
C ILE A 504 -20.52 -2.75 -9.26
N ILE A 505 -19.90 -1.67 -8.78
CA ILE A 505 -19.26 -1.66 -7.47
C ILE A 505 -20.32 -1.27 -6.44
N ALA A 506 -20.63 -2.20 -5.54
CA ALA A 506 -21.63 -2.01 -4.50
C ALA A 506 -21.05 -1.18 -3.34
N ASP A 507 -21.91 -0.43 -2.66
CA ASP A 507 -21.56 0.25 -1.40
C ASP A 507 -21.56 -0.73 -0.21
N THR A 508 -21.13 -0.25 0.96
CA THR A 508 -21.01 -1.08 2.17
C THR A 508 -22.33 -1.47 2.82
N ALA A 509 -23.46 -0.91 2.39
CA ALA A 509 -24.80 -1.29 2.86
C ALA A 509 -25.46 -2.31 1.94
N SER A 510 -25.00 -2.44 0.68
CA SER A 510 -25.67 -3.26 -0.34
C SER A 510 -25.04 -4.65 -0.50
N LEU A 511 -23.89 -4.91 0.12
CA LEU A 511 -23.16 -6.18 -0.02
C LEU A 511 -22.40 -6.51 1.27
N GLY A 512 -22.03 -7.79 1.44
CA GLY A 512 -21.19 -8.25 2.54
C GLY A 512 -19.77 -7.70 2.48
N TYR A 513 -19.00 -7.89 3.55
CA TYR A 513 -17.65 -7.40 3.70
C TYR A 513 -16.71 -7.84 2.56
N ASN A 514 -15.84 -6.94 2.17
CA ASN A 514 -14.75 -7.20 1.23
C ASN A 514 -13.46 -6.56 1.75
N ASP A 515 -12.39 -7.33 1.67
CA ASP A 515 -11.04 -6.80 1.93
C ASP A 515 -10.60 -5.80 0.86
N THR A 516 -9.58 -5.04 1.18
CA THR A 516 -8.96 -4.04 0.30
C THR A 516 -8.48 -4.64 -1.03
N SER A 517 -8.54 -3.88 -2.11
CA SER A 517 -7.91 -4.20 -3.39
C SER A 517 -6.39 -4.07 -3.28
N GLU A 518 -5.74 -5.14 -2.83
CA GLU A 518 -4.30 -5.24 -2.59
C GLU A 518 -3.80 -6.67 -2.85
N GLY A 519 -2.48 -6.91 -2.82
CA GLY A 519 -1.88 -8.24 -2.87
C GLY A 519 -2.29 -9.10 -4.07
N SER A 520 -2.72 -8.49 -5.18
CA SER A 520 -3.22 -9.15 -6.40
C SER A 520 -4.45 -10.05 -6.18
N ARG A 521 -5.23 -9.79 -5.11
CA ARG A 521 -6.32 -10.67 -4.68
C ARG A 521 -7.62 -10.54 -5.48
N VAL A 522 -7.91 -9.36 -6.08
CA VAL A 522 -9.27 -9.07 -6.58
C VAL A 522 -9.71 -10.10 -7.63
N THR A 523 -8.92 -10.29 -8.70
CA THR A 523 -9.27 -11.25 -9.76
C THR A 523 -9.31 -12.68 -9.23
N PHE A 524 -8.39 -13.03 -8.33
CA PHE A 524 -8.34 -14.35 -7.71
C PHE A 524 -9.51 -14.58 -6.74
N SER A 525 -9.66 -13.74 -5.71
CA SER A 525 -10.62 -13.97 -4.63
C SER A 525 -12.07 -13.67 -5.04
N ALA A 526 -12.32 -12.58 -5.80
CA ALA A 526 -13.66 -12.26 -6.25
C ALA A 526 -14.07 -13.03 -7.51
N GLY A 527 -13.10 -13.54 -8.27
CA GLY A 527 -13.34 -14.37 -9.45
C GLY A 527 -13.71 -15.82 -9.14
N MET A 528 -13.33 -16.33 -7.95
CA MET A 528 -13.73 -17.67 -7.48
C MET A 528 -15.18 -17.69 -7.01
#